data_b4cd449d309dc56e4ff5ec49609d93ec
#
_entry.id   b4cd449d309dc56e4ff5ec49609d93ec
#
_cell.length_a   1.000
_cell.length_b   1.000
_cell.length_c   1.000
_cell.angle_alpha   90.00
_cell.angle_beta   90.00
_cell.angle_gamma   90.00
#
_symmetry.space_group_name_H-M   'P 1'
#
loop_
_entity.id
_entity.type
_entity.pdbx_description
1 polymer ?
#
loop_
_entity_poly.entity_id
_entity_poly.type
_entity_poly.pdbx_seq_one_letter_code
_entity_poly.pdbx_strand_id
1 'polypeptide(L)'
;MLRNLGLMKNNVVIIILALVSIISVDAQNEVIGGYVKKGGTDNGINATSRFSMYSVMKFPQALYVADFLIRNNIELNTEVMVRKDKLIQDTWSPMLKTFEGERTFTYSELLALTLQQSDNNACDILFERCGNPRKVEKYIRKLGFNSIRIQKTEKQMHERPTDSNKNWCTPQAMVALLDWFIAHHNDNEPLRYIWKLMEECQTGRDRLPAAVPSSTRIIHKTGTGYPLPSGQPSGICDVGIIILDNGKQLPIAVFITYPSSQSRISDVAKQLLKQ
;
A
#
# COMPACT_ATOMS: atom_id res chain seq x y z
N MET A 1 -55.48 62.04 -45.08
CA MET A 1 -54.72 62.80 -44.06
C MET A 1 -54.72 61.93 -42.82
N LEU A 2 -53.59 61.32 -42.49
CA LEU A 2 -53.18 60.88 -41.16
C LEU A 2 -52.01 59.89 -41.32
N ARG A 3 -50.95 60.24 -40.65
CA ARG A 3 -49.58 59.66 -40.78
C ARG A 3 -49.43 58.28 -40.09
N ASN A 4 -48.82 57.37 -40.80
CA ASN A 4 -48.25 56.16 -40.22
C ASN A 4 -47.00 56.49 -39.38
N LEU A 5 -47.01 56.14 -38.10
CA LEU A 5 -45.78 56.04 -37.27
C LEU A 5 -45.41 54.60 -37.17
N GLY A 6 -44.28 54.27 -37.77
CA GLY A 6 -43.66 52.94 -37.63
C GLY A 6 -43.00 52.79 -36.27
N LEU A 7 -43.35 51.72 -35.60
CA LEU A 7 -42.59 51.22 -34.39
C LEU A 7 -41.40 50.43 -34.84
N MET A 8 -40.22 50.98 -34.60
CA MET A 8 -38.96 50.19 -34.64
C MET A 8 -38.89 49.29 -33.41
N LYS A 9 -38.94 47.99 -33.60
CA LYS A 9 -38.62 47.01 -32.56
C LYS A 9 -37.12 46.90 -32.44
N ASN A 10 -36.56 47.37 -31.33
CA ASN A 10 -35.15 47.09 -30.94
C ASN A 10 -35.04 45.67 -30.44
N ASN A 11 -34.43 44.82 -31.24
CA ASN A 11 -33.97 43.50 -30.79
C ASN A 11 -32.71 43.67 -29.97
N VAL A 12 -32.84 43.58 -28.66
CA VAL A 12 -31.70 43.47 -27.74
C VAL A 12 -31.26 42.02 -27.75
N VAL A 13 -30.15 41.73 -28.39
CA VAL A 13 -29.46 40.43 -28.33
C VAL A 13 -28.68 40.38 -27.00
N ILE A 14 -29.19 39.64 -26.03
CA ILE A 14 -28.46 39.34 -24.79
C ILE A 14 -27.47 38.23 -25.09
N ILE A 15 -26.18 38.54 -25.21
CA ILE A 15 -25.10 37.58 -25.27
C ILE A 15 -24.81 37.17 -23.83
N ILE A 16 -25.24 35.97 -23.43
CA ILE A 16 -24.85 35.36 -22.17
C ILE A 16 -23.45 34.79 -22.40
N LEU A 17 -22.43 35.50 -21.96
CA LEU A 17 -21.07 35.00 -21.81
C LEU A 17 -21.07 34.04 -20.62
N ALA A 18 -21.16 32.74 -20.89
CA ALA A 18 -20.87 31.71 -19.90
C ALA A 18 -19.36 31.75 -19.58
N LEU A 19 -19.01 32.37 -18.48
CA LEU A 19 -17.70 32.25 -17.87
C LEU A 19 -17.55 30.81 -17.39
N VAL A 20 -16.98 29.95 -18.23
CA VAL A 20 -16.44 28.68 -17.81
C VAL A 20 -15.19 29.00 -16.98
N SER A 21 -15.34 29.08 -15.66
CA SER A 21 -14.22 29.07 -14.74
C SER A 21 -13.53 27.73 -14.91
N ILE A 22 -12.44 27.69 -15.66
CA ILE A 22 -11.49 26.61 -15.67
C ILE A 22 -10.90 26.62 -14.25
N ILE A 23 -11.44 25.76 -13.38
CA ILE A 23 -10.80 25.43 -12.12
C ILE A 23 -9.52 24.72 -12.55
N SER A 24 -8.40 25.45 -12.56
CA SER A 24 -7.10 24.85 -12.64
C SER A 24 -6.98 23.94 -11.41
N VAL A 25 -7.13 22.64 -11.60
CA VAL A 25 -6.72 21.66 -10.60
C VAL A 25 -5.21 21.88 -10.47
N ASP A 26 -4.78 22.52 -9.41
CA ASP A 26 -3.36 22.61 -9.07
C ASP A 26 -2.80 21.21 -9.14
N ALA A 27 -1.91 20.96 -10.11
CA ALA A 27 -1.21 19.70 -10.24
C ALA A 27 -0.38 19.54 -8.95
N GLN A 28 -0.85 18.70 -8.04
CA GLN A 28 -0.15 18.44 -6.78
C GLN A 28 1.22 17.88 -7.13
N ASN A 29 2.28 18.52 -6.64
CA ASN A 29 3.65 18.10 -6.90
C ASN A 29 3.93 16.73 -6.30
N GLU A 30 4.65 15.90 -7.07
CA GLU A 30 5.15 14.60 -6.63
C GLU A 30 6.05 14.77 -5.39
N VAL A 31 5.75 14.04 -4.32
CA VAL A 31 6.58 14.01 -3.10
C VAL A 31 7.16 12.61 -2.95
N ILE A 32 8.49 12.53 -2.97
CA ILE A 32 9.23 11.27 -2.92
C ILE A 32 9.82 11.06 -1.53
N GLY A 33 9.64 9.86 -0.98
CA GLY A 33 10.35 9.33 0.17
C GLY A 33 11.01 8.01 -0.19
N GLY A 34 12.26 7.85 0.22
CA GLY A 34 12.96 6.60 -0.02
C GLY A 34 14.12 6.41 0.94
N TYR A 35 14.47 5.16 1.19
CA TYR A 35 15.65 4.79 1.95
C TYR A 35 16.12 3.39 1.56
N VAL A 36 17.43 3.21 1.49
CA VAL A 36 18.08 1.90 1.31
C VAL A 36 19.24 1.78 2.29
N LYS A 37 19.32 0.63 2.97
CA LYS A 37 20.44 0.29 3.86
C LYS A 37 21.45 -0.56 3.10
N LYS A 38 22.69 -0.05 2.96
CA LYS A 38 23.77 -0.71 2.24
C LYS A 38 24.93 -1.16 3.14
N GLY A 39 24.84 -0.91 4.45
CA GLY A 39 25.88 -1.27 5.40
C GLY A 39 27.11 -0.36 5.33
N GLY A 40 26.92 0.96 5.55
CA GLY A 40 27.98 1.96 5.63
C GLY A 40 27.83 3.13 4.65
N THR A 41 27.11 2.93 3.56
CA THR A 41 26.78 4.01 2.57
C THR A 41 25.26 4.02 2.34
N ASP A 42 24.52 4.14 3.44
CA ASP A 42 23.07 4.22 3.40
C ASP A 42 22.61 5.48 2.67
N ASN A 43 21.55 5.36 1.86
CA ASN A 43 21.10 6.46 1.01
C ASN A 43 19.60 6.71 1.22
N GLY A 44 19.20 8.00 1.21
CA GLY A 44 17.81 8.36 1.47
C GLY A 44 17.37 9.68 0.85
N ILE A 45 16.07 9.73 0.54
CA ILE A 45 15.34 10.92 0.09
C ILE A 45 14.18 11.08 1.06
N ASN A 46 14.06 12.20 1.77
CA ASN A 46 13.03 12.44 2.78
C ASN A 46 12.84 11.23 3.73
N ALA A 47 13.94 10.57 4.11
CA ALA A 47 13.96 9.27 4.78
C ALA A 47 13.23 9.27 6.14
N THR A 48 13.14 10.42 6.80
CA THR A 48 12.48 10.61 8.11
C THR A 48 11.09 11.26 7.99
N SER A 49 10.64 11.62 6.80
CA SER A 49 9.30 12.15 6.55
C SER A 49 8.25 11.05 6.59
N ARG A 50 7.00 11.42 6.91
CA ARG A 50 5.87 10.48 7.01
C ARG A 50 5.22 10.28 5.66
N PHE A 51 4.97 9.02 5.31
CA PHE A 51 4.26 8.63 4.09
C PHE A 51 3.16 7.63 4.42
N SER A 52 2.02 7.72 3.73
CA SER A 52 0.94 6.74 3.83
C SER A 52 1.41 5.38 3.33
N MET A 53 1.13 4.33 4.10
CA MET A 53 1.57 2.97 3.78
C MET A 53 0.65 2.25 2.79
N TYR A 54 -0.63 2.65 2.75
CA TYR A 54 -1.64 1.88 2.00
C TYR A 54 -1.51 0.38 2.33
N SER A 55 -1.51 -0.50 1.34
CA SER A 55 -1.37 -1.94 1.56
C SER A 55 0.02 -2.41 2.02
N VAL A 56 1.04 -1.54 2.09
CA VAL A 56 2.32 -1.88 2.74
C VAL A 56 2.11 -2.19 4.23
N MET A 57 1.06 -1.66 4.87
CA MET A 57 0.71 -1.99 6.26
C MET A 57 0.46 -3.49 6.49
N LYS A 58 0.16 -4.26 5.43
CA LYS A 58 -0.06 -5.71 5.48
C LYS A 58 1.20 -6.49 5.85
N PHE A 59 2.39 -5.94 5.57
CA PHE A 59 3.64 -6.55 6.01
C PHE A 59 3.81 -6.50 7.54
N PRO A 60 3.81 -5.35 8.24
CA PRO A 60 3.84 -5.36 9.70
C PRO A 60 2.63 -6.05 10.34
N GLN A 61 1.46 -6.08 9.70
CA GLN A 61 0.34 -6.89 10.16
C GLN A 61 0.68 -8.38 10.13
N ALA A 62 1.28 -8.89 9.05
CA ALA A 62 1.67 -10.29 8.93
C ALA A 62 2.69 -10.70 10.01
N LEU A 63 3.66 -9.84 10.32
CA LEU A 63 4.60 -10.08 11.42
C LEU A 63 3.87 -10.22 12.77
N TYR A 64 2.88 -9.38 13.03
CA TYR A 64 2.04 -9.51 14.22
C TYR A 64 1.20 -10.79 14.21
N VAL A 65 0.66 -11.18 13.05
CA VAL A 65 -0.10 -12.44 12.90
C VAL A 65 0.81 -13.62 13.24
N ALA A 66 2.05 -13.64 12.75
CA ALA A 66 3.02 -14.69 13.10
C ALA A 66 3.25 -14.78 14.63
N ASP A 67 3.50 -13.65 15.29
CA ASP A 67 3.64 -13.59 16.75
C ASP A 67 2.36 -14.05 17.48
N PHE A 68 1.20 -13.67 16.97
CA PHE A 68 -0.10 -14.10 17.53
C PHE A 68 -0.29 -15.61 17.43
N LEU A 69 -0.04 -16.20 16.26
CA LEU A 69 -0.18 -17.64 16.04
C LEU A 69 0.73 -18.44 17.01
N ILE A 70 2.00 -18.03 17.11
CA ILE A 70 2.97 -18.69 18.00
C ILE A 70 2.53 -18.60 19.46
N ARG A 71 2.19 -17.40 19.95
CA ARG A 71 1.81 -17.20 21.35
C ARG A 71 0.54 -17.93 21.76
N ASN A 72 -0.32 -18.28 20.81
CA ASN A 72 -1.58 -18.98 21.07
C ASN A 72 -1.55 -20.44 20.63
N ASN A 73 -0.39 -20.98 20.21
CA ASN A 73 -0.22 -22.35 19.68
C ASN A 73 -1.22 -22.65 18.55
N ILE A 74 -1.40 -21.69 17.63
CA ILE A 74 -2.25 -21.82 16.45
C ILE A 74 -1.35 -22.12 15.24
N GLU A 75 -1.67 -23.17 14.51
CA GLU A 75 -0.93 -23.56 13.30
C GLU A 75 -1.40 -22.76 12.07
N LEU A 76 -0.52 -22.65 11.07
CA LEU A 76 -0.82 -21.99 9.80
C LEU A 76 -1.98 -22.66 9.03
N ASN A 77 -2.19 -23.95 9.22
CA ASN A 77 -3.27 -24.74 8.62
C ASN A 77 -4.59 -24.68 9.41
N THR A 78 -4.63 -23.98 10.55
CA THR A 78 -5.87 -23.80 11.32
C THR A 78 -6.91 -23.05 10.48
N GLU A 79 -8.10 -23.57 10.49
CA GLU A 79 -9.22 -23.14 9.66
C GLU A 79 -9.98 -21.94 10.22
N VAL A 80 -10.39 -21.06 9.34
CA VAL A 80 -11.19 -19.86 9.58
C VAL A 80 -12.38 -19.86 8.62
N MET A 81 -13.59 -19.99 9.15
CA MET A 81 -14.80 -19.89 8.34
C MET A 81 -15.04 -18.44 7.91
N VAL A 82 -15.27 -18.22 6.64
CA VAL A 82 -15.54 -16.93 6.01
C VAL A 82 -16.84 -16.97 5.25
N ARG A 83 -17.69 -15.99 5.48
CA ARG A 83 -18.97 -15.80 4.79
C ARG A 83 -18.83 -14.66 3.79
N LYS A 84 -19.15 -14.91 2.52
CA LYS A 84 -19.04 -13.93 1.44
C LYS A 84 -19.93 -12.69 1.67
N ASP A 85 -21.12 -12.87 2.25
CA ASP A 85 -22.06 -11.78 2.56
C ASP A 85 -21.55 -10.81 3.65
N LYS A 86 -20.50 -11.17 4.37
CA LYS A 86 -19.84 -10.31 5.37
C LYS A 86 -18.65 -9.53 4.83
N LEU A 87 -18.23 -9.83 3.60
CA LEU A 87 -17.07 -9.19 2.95
C LEU A 87 -17.49 -7.91 2.21
N ILE A 88 -16.54 -6.98 2.07
CA ILE A 88 -16.72 -5.78 1.26
C ILE A 88 -16.68 -6.19 -0.21
N GLN A 89 -17.77 -5.95 -0.94
CA GLN A 89 -17.93 -6.43 -2.31
C GLN A 89 -17.25 -5.54 -3.36
N ASP A 90 -17.14 -4.24 -3.10
CA ASP A 90 -16.61 -3.20 -4.00
C ASP A 90 -15.17 -2.76 -3.67
N THR A 91 -14.37 -3.67 -3.11
CA THR A 91 -12.95 -3.44 -2.80
C THR A 91 -12.04 -4.35 -3.63
N TRP A 92 -10.73 -4.04 -3.63
CA TRP A 92 -9.74 -4.94 -4.21
C TRP A 92 -9.64 -6.23 -3.38
N SER A 93 -10.26 -7.28 -3.85
CA SER A 93 -10.28 -8.57 -3.15
C SER A 93 -10.43 -9.74 -4.13
N PRO A 94 -9.30 -10.28 -4.62
CA PRO A 94 -9.30 -11.49 -5.46
C PRO A 94 -10.06 -12.67 -4.87
N MET A 95 -10.05 -12.82 -3.52
CA MET A 95 -10.75 -13.92 -2.85
C MET A 95 -12.26 -13.94 -3.12
N LEU A 96 -12.89 -12.80 -3.39
CA LEU A 96 -14.33 -12.72 -3.70
C LEU A 96 -14.73 -13.56 -4.93
N LYS A 97 -13.77 -13.82 -5.82
CA LYS A 97 -13.99 -14.61 -7.04
C LYS A 97 -13.78 -16.11 -6.84
N THR A 98 -13.38 -16.55 -5.64
CA THR A 98 -12.95 -17.94 -5.40
C THR A 98 -14.02 -18.79 -4.75
N PHE A 99 -15.13 -18.22 -4.26
CA PHE A 99 -16.20 -18.96 -3.58
C PHE A 99 -17.52 -18.21 -3.59
N GLU A 100 -18.60 -18.95 -3.32
CA GLU A 100 -19.94 -18.45 -3.04
C GLU A 100 -20.40 -18.93 -1.68
N GLY A 101 -21.30 -18.19 -1.02
CA GLY A 101 -21.84 -18.52 0.30
C GLY A 101 -20.78 -18.49 1.40
N GLU A 102 -20.40 -19.65 1.88
CA GLU A 102 -19.40 -19.84 2.95
C GLU A 102 -18.24 -20.69 2.45
N ARG A 103 -17.04 -20.37 2.91
CA ARG A 103 -15.82 -21.16 2.68
C ARG A 103 -14.91 -21.09 3.89
N THR A 104 -14.26 -22.20 4.18
CA THR A 104 -13.18 -22.27 5.16
C THR A 104 -11.84 -21.95 4.47
N PHE A 105 -11.10 -21.02 5.05
CA PHE A 105 -9.73 -20.67 4.67
C PHE A 105 -8.80 -21.01 5.84
N THR A 106 -7.57 -21.36 5.55
CA THR A 106 -6.53 -21.47 6.58
C THR A 106 -5.86 -20.10 6.82
N TYR A 107 -5.15 -19.94 7.95
CA TYR A 107 -4.32 -18.74 8.16
C TYR A 107 -3.25 -18.59 7.06
N SER A 108 -2.70 -19.70 6.57
CA SER A 108 -1.74 -19.67 5.45
C SER A 108 -2.38 -19.11 4.16
N GLU A 109 -3.60 -19.55 3.80
CA GLU A 109 -4.32 -19.00 2.65
C GLU A 109 -4.65 -17.51 2.82
N LEU A 110 -5.09 -17.08 4.01
CA LEU A 110 -5.38 -15.67 4.29
C LEU A 110 -4.11 -14.81 4.22
N LEU A 111 -2.97 -15.29 4.74
CA LEU A 111 -1.68 -14.62 4.62
C LEU A 111 -1.22 -14.54 3.16
N ALA A 112 -1.40 -15.63 2.37
CA ALA A 112 -1.05 -15.64 0.96
C ALA A 112 -1.87 -14.61 0.16
N LEU A 113 -3.19 -14.61 0.32
CA LEU A 113 -4.06 -13.60 -0.29
C LEU A 113 -3.65 -12.17 0.10
N THR A 114 -3.35 -11.94 1.39
CA THR A 114 -2.97 -10.63 1.94
C THR A 114 -1.64 -10.13 1.38
N LEU A 115 -0.61 -10.97 1.30
CA LEU A 115 0.75 -10.56 0.94
C LEU A 115 1.02 -10.67 -0.56
N GLN A 116 0.65 -11.77 -1.20
CA GLN A 116 0.92 -11.99 -2.63
C GLN A 116 -0.01 -11.17 -3.53
N GLN A 117 -1.33 -11.17 -3.23
CA GLN A 117 -2.34 -10.53 -4.05
C GLN A 117 -2.86 -9.20 -3.49
N SER A 118 -2.38 -8.83 -2.30
CA SER A 118 -2.81 -7.61 -1.61
C SER A 118 -4.31 -7.54 -1.31
N ASP A 119 -4.97 -8.69 -1.05
CA ASP A 119 -6.40 -8.80 -0.80
C ASP A 119 -6.83 -8.02 0.45
N ASN A 120 -7.84 -7.15 0.31
CA ASN A 120 -8.28 -6.28 1.38
C ASN A 120 -9.18 -7.02 2.39
N ASN A 121 -10.07 -7.90 1.92
CA ASN A 121 -10.91 -8.68 2.83
C ASN A 121 -10.09 -9.69 3.63
N ALA A 122 -9.12 -10.37 3.01
CA ALA A 122 -8.22 -11.27 3.73
C ALA A 122 -7.43 -10.53 4.82
N CYS A 123 -6.96 -9.31 4.54
CA CYS A 123 -6.32 -8.44 5.52
C CYS A 123 -7.27 -8.14 6.70
N ASP A 124 -8.51 -7.77 6.44
CA ASP A 124 -9.47 -7.41 7.49
C ASP A 124 -9.91 -8.63 8.31
N ILE A 125 -10.02 -9.81 7.69
CA ILE A 125 -10.23 -11.07 8.42
C ILE A 125 -9.08 -11.34 9.39
N LEU A 126 -7.83 -11.14 8.98
CA LEU A 126 -6.68 -11.28 9.86
C LEU A 126 -6.71 -10.27 11.01
N PHE A 127 -7.15 -9.02 10.78
CA PHE A 127 -7.39 -8.06 11.87
C PHE A 127 -8.48 -8.53 12.83
N GLU A 128 -9.57 -9.07 12.33
CA GLU A 128 -10.67 -9.58 13.17
C GLU A 128 -10.22 -10.76 14.04
N ARG A 129 -9.52 -11.71 13.45
CA ARG A 129 -9.13 -12.96 14.12
C ARG A 129 -7.93 -12.83 15.05
N CYS A 130 -6.92 -12.07 14.66
CA CYS A 130 -5.67 -11.98 15.43
C CYS A 130 -5.60 -10.74 16.31
N GLY A 131 -6.22 -9.64 15.88
CA GLY A 131 -6.24 -8.39 16.64
C GLY A 131 -6.23 -7.16 15.76
N ASN A 132 -6.82 -6.09 16.27
CA ASN A 132 -7.05 -4.84 15.56
C ASN A 132 -5.75 -4.05 15.23
N PRO A 133 -5.83 -3.00 14.39
CA PRO A 133 -4.67 -2.19 14.00
C PRO A 133 -3.82 -1.67 15.16
N ARG A 134 -4.44 -1.28 16.28
CA ARG A 134 -3.71 -0.80 17.47
C ARG A 134 -2.86 -1.88 18.14
N LYS A 135 -3.29 -3.16 18.10
CA LYS A 135 -2.49 -4.27 18.61
C LYS A 135 -1.26 -4.50 17.73
N VAL A 136 -1.42 -4.40 16.41
CA VAL A 136 -0.30 -4.46 15.46
C VAL A 136 0.67 -3.31 15.72
N GLU A 137 0.19 -2.06 15.81
CA GLU A 137 1.04 -0.91 16.14
C GLU A 137 1.80 -1.12 17.45
N LYS A 138 1.11 -1.59 18.51
CA LYS A 138 1.73 -1.85 19.81
C LYS A 138 2.83 -2.90 19.72
N TYR A 139 2.62 -3.95 18.94
CA TYR A 139 3.62 -4.99 18.70
C TYR A 139 4.85 -4.42 17.98
N ILE A 140 4.66 -3.70 16.89
CA ILE A 140 5.75 -3.08 16.11
C ILE A 140 6.54 -2.09 16.97
N ARG A 141 5.86 -1.31 17.82
CA ARG A 141 6.53 -0.41 18.78
C ARG A 141 7.31 -1.17 19.85
N LYS A 142 6.82 -2.32 20.32
CA LYS A 142 7.54 -3.18 21.27
C LYS A 142 8.84 -3.74 20.66
N LEU A 143 8.88 -3.95 19.35
CA LEU A 143 10.10 -4.32 18.61
C LEU A 143 11.07 -3.12 18.44
N GLY A 144 10.70 -1.89 18.86
CA GLY A 144 11.53 -0.69 18.78
C GLY A 144 11.18 0.28 17.64
N PHE A 145 10.24 -0.05 16.74
CA PHE A 145 9.91 0.74 15.55
C PHE A 145 8.83 1.78 15.84
N ASN A 146 9.22 2.95 16.36
CA ASN A 146 8.31 3.99 16.83
C ASN A 146 7.75 4.91 15.73
N SER A 147 8.31 4.88 14.52
CA SER A 147 7.88 5.71 13.38
C SER A 147 7.07 4.90 12.34
N ILE A 148 6.30 3.90 12.82
CA ILE A 148 5.30 3.14 12.07
C ILE A 148 3.98 3.23 12.84
N ARG A 149 2.90 3.68 12.16
CA ARG A 149 1.56 3.83 12.72
C ARG A 149 0.56 3.00 11.94
N ILE A 150 -0.26 2.21 12.65
CA ILE A 150 -1.32 1.38 12.05
C ILE A 150 -2.58 1.58 12.89
N GLN A 151 -3.51 2.36 12.37
CA GLN A 151 -4.70 2.79 13.10
C GLN A 151 -6.01 2.40 12.43
N LYS A 152 -5.96 2.01 11.15
CA LYS A 152 -7.13 1.74 10.33
C LYS A 152 -7.04 0.40 9.63
N THR A 153 -8.19 -0.29 9.53
CA THR A 153 -8.39 -1.48 8.69
C THR A 153 -8.60 -1.08 7.24
N GLU A 154 -8.58 -2.04 6.32
CA GLU A 154 -8.92 -1.79 4.90
C GLU A 154 -10.36 -1.31 4.76
N LYS A 155 -11.30 -1.87 5.53
CA LYS A 155 -12.70 -1.44 5.58
C LYS A 155 -12.82 0.05 5.95
N GLN A 156 -12.15 0.46 7.02
CA GLN A 156 -12.22 1.85 7.47
C GLN A 156 -11.60 2.84 6.47
N MET A 157 -10.55 2.42 5.76
CA MET A 157 -9.96 3.22 4.68
C MET A 157 -10.85 3.23 3.43
N HIS A 158 -11.55 2.13 3.14
CA HIS A 158 -12.53 2.07 2.05
C HIS A 158 -13.71 3.01 2.30
N GLU A 159 -14.30 2.97 3.50
CA GLU A 159 -15.39 3.85 3.91
C GLU A 159 -14.98 5.34 3.93
N ARG A 160 -13.71 5.63 4.24
CA ARG A 160 -13.15 6.98 4.27
C ARG A 160 -11.73 6.98 3.72
N PRO A 161 -11.53 7.21 2.42
CA PRO A 161 -10.20 7.15 1.77
C PRO A 161 -9.12 8.02 2.42
N THR A 162 -9.48 9.19 3.00
CA THR A 162 -8.56 10.06 3.74
C THR A 162 -7.99 9.43 5.02
N ASP A 163 -8.65 8.40 5.56
CA ASP A 163 -8.15 7.65 6.71
C ASP A 163 -6.90 6.80 6.38
N SER A 164 -6.57 6.60 5.09
CA SER A 164 -5.32 5.98 4.67
C SER A 164 -4.08 6.71 5.19
N ASN A 165 -4.18 8.03 5.41
CA ASN A 165 -3.09 8.84 5.99
C ASN A 165 -2.84 8.55 7.49
N LYS A 166 -3.71 7.81 8.16
CA LYS A 166 -3.53 7.37 9.55
C LYS A 166 -2.67 6.12 9.67
N ASN A 167 -2.49 5.39 8.57
CA ASN A 167 -1.54 4.30 8.44
C ASN A 167 -0.29 4.82 7.73
N TRP A 168 0.73 5.21 8.49
CA TRP A 168 1.93 5.84 7.95
C TRP A 168 3.21 5.27 8.55
N CYS A 169 4.29 5.42 7.82
CA CYS A 169 5.64 5.18 8.32
C CYS A 169 6.62 6.21 7.75
N THR A 170 7.85 6.20 8.28
CA THR A 170 8.98 6.82 7.59
C THR A 170 9.73 5.76 6.77
N PRO A 171 10.31 6.11 5.60
CA PRO A 171 11.12 5.17 4.80
C PRO A 171 12.21 4.49 5.64
N GLN A 172 12.92 5.25 6.45
CA GLN A 172 13.98 4.73 7.34
C GLN A 172 13.44 3.71 8.36
N ALA A 173 12.28 3.97 8.97
CA ALA A 173 11.70 3.03 9.94
C ALA A 173 11.22 1.74 9.27
N MET A 174 10.68 1.83 8.06
CA MET A 174 10.27 0.65 7.30
C MET A 174 11.48 -0.20 6.89
N VAL A 175 12.57 0.43 6.43
CA VAL A 175 13.82 -0.28 6.15
C VAL A 175 14.41 -0.92 7.40
N ALA A 176 14.35 -0.25 8.55
CA ALA A 176 14.77 -0.86 9.81
C ALA A 176 13.94 -2.09 10.20
N LEU A 177 12.61 -2.08 9.94
CA LEU A 177 11.75 -3.23 10.14
C LEU A 177 12.07 -4.39 9.17
N LEU A 178 12.36 -4.07 7.90
CA LEU A 178 12.83 -5.07 6.92
C LEU A 178 14.17 -5.68 7.32
N ASP A 179 15.10 -4.87 7.83
CA ASP A 179 16.39 -5.34 8.34
C ASP A 179 16.23 -6.27 9.55
N TRP A 180 15.33 -5.94 10.47
CA TRP A 180 14.93 -6.85 11.54
C TRP A 180 14.36 -8.15 10.97
N PHE A 181 13.51 -8.09 9.96
CA PHE A 181 12.92 -9.27 9.34
C PHE A 181 13.97 -10.16 8.64
N ILE A 182 15.00 -9.55 8.02
CA ILE A 182 16.18 -10.27 7.50
C ILE A 182 16.81 -11.14 8.58
N ALA A 183 17.01 -10.59 9.78
CA ALA A 183 17.66 -11.30 10.88
C ALA A 183 16.79 -12.39 11.51
N HIS A 184 15.45 -12.29 11.43
CA HIS A 184 14.52 -13.12 12.19
C HIS A 184 13.60 -14.01 11.33
N HIS A 185 13.63 -13.92 9.99
CA HIS A 185 12.69 -14.67 9.14
C HIS A 185 12.81 -16.21 9.30
N ASN A 186 13.92 -16.71 9.79
CA ASN A 186 14.15 -18.13 10.04
C ASN A 186 13.81 -18.60 11.47
N ASP A 187 13.45 -17.71 12.40
CA ASP A 187 13.22 -18.04 13.81
C ASP A 187 12.06 -19.04 14.00
N ASN A 188 11.07 -19.00 13.12
CA ASN A 188 9.90 -19.87 13.20
C ASN A 188 9.22 -20.06 11.83
N GLU A 189 8.33 -21.06 11.76
CA GLU A 189 7.61 -21.39 10.54
C GLU A 189 6.75 -20.23 9.98
N PRO A 190 5.91 -19.51 10.76
CA PRO A 190 5.14 -18.40 10.24
C PRO A 190 6.00 -17.28 9.62
N LEU A 191 7.15 -16.94 10.20
CA LEU A 191 8.05 -15.92 9.63
C LEU A 191 8.72 -16.39 8.35
N ARG A 192 9.16 -17.67 8.27
CA ARG A 192 9.64 -18.27 7.01
C ARG A 192 8.57 -18.26 5.93
N TYR A 193 7.33 -18.52 6.31
CA TYR A 193 6.21 -18.51 5.39
C TYR A 193 5.94 -17.10 4.86
N ILE A 194 5.96 -16.06 5.70
CA ILE A 194 5.83 -14.66 5.28
C ILE A 194 6.94 -14.27 4.30
N TRP A 195 8.18 -14.68 4.54
CA TRP A 195 9.29 -14.45 3.62
C TRP A 195 8.99 -15.02 2.23
N LYS A 196 8.61 -16.29 2.17
CA LYS A 196 8.21 -16.96 0.92
C LYS A 196 7.07 -16.20 0.21
N LEU A 197 6.02 -15.82 0.94
CA LEU A 197 4.88 -15.12 0.35
C LEU A 197 5.25 -13.76 -0.26
N MET A 198 6.15 -13.01 0.39
CA MET A 198 6.63 -11.73 -0.12
C MET A 198 7.60 -11.90 -1.30
N GLU A 199 8.35 -13.01 -1.39
CA GLU A 199 9.15 -13.37 -2.56
C GLU A 199 8.27 -13.73 -3.76
N GLU A 200 7.13 -14.35 -3.51
CA GLU A 200 6.12 -14.73 -4.51
C GLU A 200 5.06 -13.63 -4.74
N CYS A 201 5.37 -12.38 -4.41
CA CYS A 201 4.45 -11.24 -4.59
C CYS A 201 4.01 -11.10 -6.06
N GLN A 202 2.70 -10.98 -6.28
CA GLN A 202 2.09 -10.93 -7.62
C GLN A 202 1.79 -9.50 -8.09
N THR A 203 2.01 -8.48 -7.23
CA THR A 203 1.70 -7.09 -7.53
C THR A 203 2.96 -6.26 -7.79
N GLY A 204 2.85 -5.18 -8.59
CA GLY A 204 3.93 -4.19 -8.76
C GLY A 204 5.17 -4.68 -9.50
N ARG A 205 5.01 -5.48 -10.54
CA ARG A 205 6.13 -5.91 -11.40
C ARG A 205 6.88 -4.73 -12.04
N ASP A 206 6.21 -3.60 -12.18
CA ASP A 206 6.71 -2.33 -12.69
C ASP A 206 7.36 -1.43 -11.61
N ARG A 207 7.44 -1.89 -10.35
CA ARG A 207 7.98 -1.16 -9.20
C ARG A 207 9.39 -1.62 -8.84
N LEU A 208 9.63 -2.07 -7.60
CA LEU A 208 10.96 -2.57 -7.19
C LEU A 208 11.53 -3.64 -8.13
N PRO A 209 10.74 -4.64 -8.61
CA PRO A 209 11.25 -5.61 -9.56
C PRO A 209 11.82 -5.00 -10.86
N ALA A 210 11.23 -3.90 -11.35
CA ALA A 210 11.72 -3.22 -12.55
C ALA A 210 12.99 -2.35 -12.30
N ALA A 211 13.45 -2.25 -11.05
CA ALA A 211 14.65 -1.49 -10.70
C ALA A 211 15.95 -2.31 -10.83
N VAL A 212 15.86 -3.62 -10.93
CA VAL A 212 16.99 -4.55 -10.93
C VAL A 212 16.85 -5.57 -12.07
N PRO A 213 17.90 -6.33 -12.41
CA PRO A 213 17.82 -7.42 -13.37
C PRO A 213 16.73 -8.43 -13.03
N SER A 214 16.08 -9.02 -14.04
CA SER A 214 14.97 -9.97 -13.85
C SER A 214 15.35 -11.27 -13.11
N SER A 215 16.64 -11.60 -13.04
CA SER A 215 17.21 -12.72 -12.27
C SER A 215 17.34 -12.41 -10.78
N THR A 216 17.24 -11.14 -10.38
CA THR A 216 17.41 -10.73 -8.98
C THR A 216 16.20 -11.13 -8.14
N ARG A 217 16.45 -11.82 -7.03
CA ARG A 217 15.39 -12.18 -6.07
C ARG A 217 14.98 -10.96 -5.26
N ILE A 218 13.67 -10.77 -5.13
CA ILE A 218 13.09 -9.65 -4.37
C ILE A 218 11.98 -10.18 -3.48
N ILE A 219 12.04 -9.81 -2.22
CA ILE A 219 11.00 -10.04 -1.23
C ILE A 219 10.32 -8.69 -1.01
N HIS A 220 9.04 -8.50 -1.44
CA HIS A 220 8.45 -7.16 -1.40
C HIS A 220 6.94 -7.14 -1.13
N LYS A 221 6.47 -5.95 -0.75
CA LYS A 221 5.04 -5.63 -0.59
C LYS A 221 4.74 -4.25 -1.13
N THR A 222 3.76 -4.19 -2.03
CA THR A 222 3.29 -2.94 -2.65
C THR A 222 2.13 -2.30 -1.88
N GLY A 223 1.94 -1.01 -2.10
CA GLY A 223 0.75 -0.26 -1.70
C GLY A 223 0.35 0.76 -2.76
N THR A 224 -0.95 0.94 -2.95
CA THR A 224 -1.53 1.90 -3.89
C THR A 224 -2.66 2.63 -3.20
N GLY A 225 -2.64 3.95 -3.27
CA GLY A 225 -3.64 4.83 -2.70
C GLY A 225 -4.93 4.89 -3.52
N TYR A 226 -5.97 5.43 -2.93
CA TYR A 226 -7.25 5.64 -3.60
C TYR A 226 -7.11 6.61 -4.77
N PRO A 227 -7.92 6.46 -5.82
CA PRO A 227 -7.85 7.34 -6.97
C PRO A 227 -8.26 8.78 -6.62
N LEU A 228 -7.54 9.73 -7.17
CA LEU A 228 -7.89 11.15 -7.19
C LEU A 228 -8.97 11.40 -8.25
N PRO A 229 -9.59 12.58 -8.27
CA PRO A 229 -10.53 12.96 -9.35
C PRO A 229 -9.93 12.85 -10.76
N SER A 230 -8.60 12.94 -10.90
CA SER A 230 -7.87 12.74 -12.14
C SER A 230 -7.78 11.26 -12.58
N GLY A 231 -8.19 10.30 -11.74
CA GLY A 231 -8.00 8.86 -11.92
C GLY A 231 -6.62 8.35 -11.50
N GLN A 232 -5.66 9.24 -11.23
CA GLN A 232 -4.34 8.84 -10.71
C GLN A 232 -4.44 8.42 -9.24
N PRO A 233 -3.62 7.47 -8.76
CA PRO A 233 -3.57 7.12 -7.35
C PRO A 233 -3.04 8.28 -6.51
N SER A 234 -3.61 8.48 -5.32
CA SER A 234 -3.12 9.50 -4.36
C SER A 234 -1.69 9.22 -3.86
N GLY A 235 -1.21 8.01 -4.03
CA GLY A 235 0.16 7.61 -3.74
C GLY A 235 0.43 6.17 -4.13
N ILE A 236 1.70 5.86 -4.29
CA ILE A 236 2.21 4.50 -4.51
C ILE A 236 3.39 4.24 -3.61
N CYS A 237 3.55 3.01 -3.21
CA CYS A 237 4.73 2.58 -2.46
C CYS A 237 5.10 1.13 -2.76
N ASP A 238 6.36 0.82 -2.53
CA ASP A 238 6.87 -0.55 -2.55
C ASP A 238 8.03 -0.65 -1.57
N VAL A 239 8.02 -1.67 -0.75
CA VAL A 239 9.04 -1.91 0.26
C VAL A 239 9.49 -3.35 0.21
N GLY A 240 10.78 -3.60 0.37
CA GLY A 240 11.26 -4.97 0.22
C GLY A 240 12.75 -5.14 0.49
N ILE A 241 13.21 -6.33 0.18
CA ILE A 241 14.59 -6.78 0.33
C ILE A 241 15.07 -7.26 -1.04
N ILE A 242 16.11 -6.62 -1.56
CA ILE A 242 16.77 -7.03 -2.80
C ILE A 242 17.93 -7.96 -2.42
N ILE A 243 17.96 -9.16 -2.99
CA ILE A 243 19.05 -10.13 -2.77
C ILE A 243 19.97 -10.11 -3.97
N LEU A 244 21.18 -9.56 -3.79
CA LEU A 244 22.20 -9.48 -4.83
C LEU A 244 22.83 -10.86 -5.07
N ASP A 245 23.46 -11.07 -6.24
CA ASP A 245 24.10 -12.33 -6.64
C ASP A 245 25.18 -12.81 -5.65
N ASN A 246 25.82 -11.89 -4.93
CA ASN A 246 26.79 -12.20 -3.87
C ASN A 246 26.14 -12.56 -2.52
N GLY A 247 24.81 -12.68 -2.47
CA GLY A 247 24.04 -12.98 -1.26
C GLY A 247 23.79 -11.77 -0.35
N LYS A 248 24.30 -10.59 -0.66
CA LYS A 248 24.03 -9.38 0.12
C LYS A 248 22.56 -8.98 0.01
N GLN A 249 21.94 -8.71 1.16
CA GLN A 249 20.53 -8.33 1.28
C GLN A 249 20.43 -6.81 1.51
N LEU A 250 19.68 -6.13 0.65
CA LEU A 250 19.50 -4.69 0.69
C LEU A 250 18.02 -4.37 1.00
N PRO A 251 17.68 -4.06 2.26
CA PRO A 251 16.35 -3.58 2.57
C PRO A 251 16.16 -2.17 2.01
N ILE A 252 15.05 -1.97 1.29
CA ILE A 252 14.70 -0.74 0.58
C ILE A 252 13.22 -0.41 0.78
N ALA A 253 12.91 0.88 0.87
CA ALA A 253 11.54 1.38 0.89
C ALA A 253 11.42 2.63 0.02
N VAL A 254 10.41 2.67 -0.84
CA VAL A 254 10.08 3.82 -1.69
C VAL A 254 8.60 4.16 -1.55
N PHE A 255 8.32 5.43 -1.31
CA PHE A 255 6.98 5.99 -1.18
C PHE A 255 6.88 7.23 -2.06
N ILE A 256 5.79 7.37 -2.81
CA ILE A 256 5.55 8.53 -3.65
C ILE A 256 4.10 8.98 -3.46
N THR A 257 3.91 10.23 -3.05
CA THR A 257 2.61 10.88 -3.02
C THR A 257 2.42 11.64 -4.32
N TYR A 258 1.25 11.55 -4.92
CA TYR A 258 0.91 12.14 -6.24
C TYR A 258 1.86 11.72 -7.35
N PRO A 259 2.04 10.41 -7.60
CA PRO A 259 3.00 9.92 -8.58
C PRO A 259 2.58 10.29 -10.00
N SER A 260 3.56 10.62 -10.84
CA SER A 260 3.36 10.85 -12.26
C SER A 260 3.08 9.57 -13.06
N SER A 261 3.57 8.43 -12.57
CA SER A 261 3.30 7.09 -13.10
C SER A 261 3.57 6.01 -12.06
N GLN A 262 3.09 4.79 -12.28
CA GLN A 262 3.37 3.67 -11.38
C GLN A 262 4.85 3.21 -11.44
N SER A 263 5.51 3.36 -12.57
CA SER A 263 6.92 3.02 -12.76
C SER A 263 7.89 3.97 -12.03
N ARG A 264 7.42 5.12 -11.52
CA ARG A 264 8.26 6.06 -10.73
C ARG A 264 8.97 5.41 -9.55
N ILE A 265 8.38 4.37 -8.95
CA ILE A 265 9.03 3.58 -7.89
C ILE A 265 10.35 3.00 -8.39
N SER A 266 10.38 2.40 -9.59
CA SER A 266 11.59 1.79 -10.14
C SER A 266 12.69 2.83 -10.42
N ASP A 267 12.32 4.04 -10.89
CA ASP A 267 13.29 5.10 -11.15
C ASP A 267 13.95 5.59 -9.86
N VAL A 268 13.14 5.82 -8.82
CA VAL A 268 13.64 6.23 -7.49
C VAL A 268 14.50 5.12 -6.88
N ALA A 269 14.06 3.86 -6.98
CA ALA A 269 14.85 2.73 -6.49
C ALA A 269 16.21 2.63 -7.21
N LYS A 270 16.26 2.79 -8.55
CA LYS A 270 17.51 2.84 -9.31
C LYS A 270 18.43 3.96 -8.83
N GLN A 271 17.87 5.14 -8.56
CA GLN A 271 18.64 6.27 -8.02
C GLN A 271 19.23 5.94 -6.64
N LEU A 272 18.43 5.38 -5.73
CA LEU A 272 18.90 4.99 -4.40
C LEU A 272 19.96 3.89 -4.42
N LEU A 273 19.87 2.96 -5.37
CA LEU A 273 20.80 1.85 -5.50
C LEU A 273 22.15 2.26 -6.12
N LYS A 274 22.19 3.30 -6.99
CA LYS A 274 23.41 3.77 -7.67
C LYS A 274 24.34 4.59 -6.77
N GLN A 275 23.79 5.35 -5.84
CA GLN A 275 24.56 6.17 -4.89
C GLN A 275 25.03 5.33 -3.71
#